data_20f85c75b530afe60ff9b02ba2687d56
#
_entry.id   20f85c75b530afe60ff9b02ba2687d56
#
_cell.length_a   1.000
_cell.length_b   1.000
_cell.length_c   1.000
_cell.angle_alpha   90.00
_cell.angle_beta   90.00
_cell.angle_gamma   90.00
#
_symmetry.space_group_name_H-M   'P 1'
#
loop_
_entity.id
_entity.type
_entity.pdbx_description
1 polymer ?
#
loop_
_entity_poly.entity_id
_entity_poly.type
_entity_poly.pdbx_seq_one_letter_code
_entity_poly.pdbx_strand_id
1 'polypeptide(L)'
;MKIFSMTDVGRKREMNQDYVFATDESLGTLPNLLVVADGMGGHKAGDFASKYTVEVLKEELKHTLKDGPEEILKDAAQTANHKLIEKADEDINLEGMGTTLVAATVIDHTLYFINVGDSRLYLLNKDIRQLSRDHSLVEEMVRLGGINEEEARHHPDKNIITRAIGVKEDVEVDFYEFSLKKGDI
;
A
#
# COMPACT_ATOMS: atom_id res chain seq x y z
N MET A 1 -12.69 -11.56 13.16
CA MET A 1 -11.27 -11.13 13.11
C MET A 1 -11.02 -10.12 14.22
N LYS A 2 -9.80 -10.01 14.78
CA LYS A 2 -9.43 -8.89 15.66
C LYS A 2 -8.47 -8.00 14.92
N ILE A 3 -8.71 -6.69 14.93
CA ILE A 3 -7.91 -5.70 14.20
C ILE A 3 -7.29 -4.74 15.23
N PHE A 4 -6.06 -4.35 14.97
CA PHE A 4 -5.36 -3.27 15.65
C PHE A 4 -4.60 -2.45 14.61
N SER A 5 -4.64 -1.14 14.70
CA SER A 5 -3.88 -0.24 13.83
C SER A 5 -3.20 0.85 14.67
N MET A 6 -2.00 1.22 14.27
CA MET A 6 -1.23 2.28 14.91
C MET A 6 -0.31 2.94 13.87
N THR A 7 -0.15 4.25 13.99
CA THR A 7 0.87 5.03 13.27
C THR A 7 1.49 6.03 14.23
N ASP A 8 2.74 6.39 14.03
CA ASP A 8 3.48 7.33 14.88
C ASP A 8 4.56 8.06 14.06
N VAL A 9 4.73 9.35 14.30
CA VAL A 9 5.73 10.18 13.60
C VAL A 9 7.18 9.74 13.84
N GLY A 10 7.41 9.01 14.94
CA GLY A 10 8.74 8.60 15.38
C GLY A 10 9.53 9.75 15.97
N ARG A 11 10.87 9.56 16.09
CA ARG A 11 11.78 10.50 16.79
C ARG A 11 12.60 11.39 15.87
N LYS A 12 12.54 11.17 14.55
CA LYS A 12 13.42 11.85 13.59
C LYS A 12 12.66 12.76 12.62
N ARG A 13 11.39 12.49 12.40
CA ARG A 13 10.56 13.25 11.48
C ARG A 13 9.76 14.31 12.24
N GLU A 14 9.46 15.43 11.60
CA GLU A 14 8.57 16.47 12.15
C GLU A 14 7.11 16.20 11.84
N MET A 15 6.85 15.42 10.79
CA MET A 15 5.52 15.09 10.31
C MET A 15 5.42 13.60 10.00
N ASN A 16 4.28 13.00 10.36
CA ASN A 16 3.94 11.66 9.95
C ASN A 16 3.32 11.71 8.55
N GLN A 17 3.92 11.02 7.61
CA GLN A 17 3.44 10.91 6.23
C GLN A 17 2.78 9.55 5.97
N ASP A 18 2.76 8.66 6.97
CA ASP A 18 2.05 7.40 6.91
C ASP A 18 0.58 7.60 7.24
N TYR A 19 -0.28 6.92 6.52
CA TYR A 19 -1.70 6.83 6.84
C TYR A 19 -2.13 5.37 6.93
N VAL A 20 -2.87 5.05 7.99
CA VAL A 20 -3.40 3.72 8.23
C VAL A 20 -4.91 3.76 8.39
N PHE A 21 -5.59 2.77 7.81
CA PHE A 21 -7.02 2.56 7.99
C PHE A 21 -7.30 1.08 8.22
N ALA A 22 -8.15 0.78 9.19
CA ALA A 22 -8.53 -0.60 9.47
C ALA A 22 -9.97 -0.66 9.99
N THR A 23 -10.79 -1.52 9.41
CA THR A 23 -12.17 -1.75 9.84
C THR A 23 -12.56 -3.22 9.67
N ASP A 24 -13.37 -3.72 10.61
CA ASP A 24 -14.08 -4.99 10.52
C ASP A 24 -15.56 -4.81 10.10
N GLU A 25 -15.95 -3.58 9.78
CA GLU A 25 -17.22 -3.26 9.16
C GLU A 25 -17.11 -3.35 7.65
N SER A 26 -18.18 -3.77 6.98
CA SER A 26 -18.20 -3.92 5.52
C SER A 26 -18.08 -2.57 4.81
N LEU A 27 -17.27 -2.55 3.75
CA LEU A 27 -17.21 -1.48 2.77
C LEU A 27 -17.67 -2.01 1.40
N GLY A 28 -18.85 -1.62 0.95
CA GLY A 28 -19.46 -2.21 -0.23
C GLY A 28 -19.60 -3.72 -0.08
N THR A 29 -18.99 -4.46 -0.99
CA THR A 29 -19.02 -5.95 -0.99
C THR A 29 -17.89 -6.59 -0.16
N LEU A 30 -16.88 -5.80 0.28
CA LEU A 30 -15.79 -6.31 1.11
C LEU A 30 -16.20 -6.33 2.59
N PRO A 31 -16.03 -7.44 3.31
CA PRO A 31 -16.47 -7.59 4.71
C PRO A 31 -15.57 -6.84 5.72
N ASN A 32 -14.40 -6.44 5.33
CA ASN A 32 -13.41 -5.72 6.13
C ASN A 32 -12.36 -5.08 5.21
N LEU A 33 -11.58 -4.14 5.75
CA LEU A 33 -10.49 -3.51 4.99
C LEU A 33 -9.34 -3.11 5.94
N LEU A 34 -8.12 -3.41 5.53
CA LEU A 34 -6.88 -3.02 6.19
C LEU A 34 -6.01 -2.29 5.15
N VAL A 35 -5.57 -1.07 5.47
CA VAL A 35 -4.77 -0.26 4.54
C VAL A 35 -3.61 0.38 5.25
N VAL A 36 -2.45 0.36 4.59
CA VAL A 36 -1.27 1.14 4.96
C VAL A 36 -0.80 1.89 3.71
N ALA A 37 -0.49 3.16 3.87
CA ALA A 37 0.04 4.03 2.84
C ALA A 37 1.17 4.88 3.43
N ASP A 38 2.38 4.83 2.85
CA ASP A 38 3.55 5.66 3.21
C ASP A 38 3.68 6.75 2.14
N GLY A 39 3.40 7.97 2.54
CA GLY A 39 3.39 9.11 1.65
C GLY A 39 4.78 9.66 1.39
N MET A 40 5.06 9.95 0.13
CA MET A 40 6.31 10.57 -0.31
C MET A 40 6.05 11.89 -1.02
N GLY A 41 7.02 12.80 -0.91
CA GLY A 41 6.96 14.15 -1.47
C GLY A 41 7.56 15.16 -0.51
N GLY A 42 7.83 16.37 -1.01
CA GLY A 42 8.36 17.44 -0.16
C GLY A 42 7.36 17.90 0.91
N HIS A 43 7.83 18.21 2.12
CA HIS A 43 7.05 18.79 3.21
C HIS A 43 5.69 18.14 3.48
N LYS A 44 4.59 18.77 3.04
CA LYS A 44 3.20 18.33 3.32
C LYS A 44 2.60 17.45 2.22
N ALA A 45 3.29 17.30 1.09
CA ALA A 45 2.73 16.59 -0.05
C ALA A 45 2.58 15.08 0.21
N GLY A 46 3.51 14.46 0.95
CA GLY A 46 3.42 13.04 1.32
C GLY A 46 2.26 12.74 2.28
N ASP A 47 2.05 13.55 3.32
CA ASP A 47 0.91 13.41 4.24
C ASP A 47 -0.44 13.53 3.49
N PHE A 48 -0.54 14.50 2.58
CA PHE A 48 -1.71 14.63 1.72
C PHE A 48 -1.87 13.39 0.83
N ALA A 49 -0.80 12.93 0.18
CA ALA A 49 -0.86 11.81 -0.76
C ALA A 49 -1.36 10.52 -0.11
N SER A 50 -0.78 10.12 1.02
CA SER A 50 -1.18 8.90 1.72
C SER A 50 -2.63 8.95 2.20
N LYS A 51 -3.03 10.06 2.84
CA LYS A 51 -4.38 10.25 3.34
C LYS A 51 -5.41 10.31 2.22
N TYR A 52 -5.17 11.13 1.19
CA TYR A 52 -6.10 11.29 0.07
C TYR A 52 -6.31 9.99 -0.69
N THR A 53 -5.22 9.24 -0.95
CA THR A 53 -5.29 7.92 -1.59
C THR A 53 -6.20 6.96 -0.82
N VAL A 54 -6.04 6.87 0.51
CA VAL A 54 -6.87 5.98 1.32
C VAL A 54 -8.32 6.43 1.39
N GLU A 55 -8.59 7.74 1.45
CA GLU A 55 -9.98 8.24 1.45
C GLU A 55 -10.66 7.97 0.08
N VAL A 56 -9.98 8.17 -1.04
CA VAL A 56 -10.50 7.81 -2.36
C VAL A 56 -10.76 6.32 -2.47
N LEU A 57 -9.80 5.49 -2.05
CA LEU A 57 -9.95 4.05 -2.05
C LEU A 57 -11.22 3.61 -1.28
N LYS A 58 -11.43 4.16 -0.09
CA LYS A 58 -12.62 3.88 0.74
C LYS A 58 -13.94 4.27 0.04
N GLU A 59 -13.98 5.43 -0.59
CA GLU A 59 -15.18 5.89 -1.31
C GLU A 59 -15.49 5.00 -2.53
N GLU A 60 -14.48 4.62 -3.31
CA GLU A 60 -14.67 3.70 -4.43
C GLU A 60 -15.16 2.33 -3.97
N LEU A 61 -14.58 1.80 -2.89
CA LEU A 61 -14.99 0.51 -2.31
C LEU A 61 -16.43 0.50 -1.79
N LYS A 62 -16.92 1.61 -1.23
CA LYS A 62 -18.32 1.73 -0.77
C LYS A 62 -19.33 1.64 -1.90
N HIS A 63 -18.97 2.12 -3.08
CA HIS A 63 -19.89 2.25 -4.21
C HIS A 63 -19.70 1.19 -5.30
N THR A 64 -18.70 0.32 -5.15
CA THR A 64 -18.47 -0.75 -6.12
C THR A 64 -19.63 -1.74 -6.18
N LEU A 65 -20.01 -2.12 -7.41
CA LEU A 65 -20.98 -3.17 -7.68
C LEU A 65 -20.29 -4.42 -8.24
N LYS A 66 -18.96 -4.44 -8.26
CA LYS A 66 -18.17 -5.56 -8.78
C LYS A 66 -18.13 -6.71 -7.80
N ASP A 67 -17.93 -7.89 -8.34
CA ASP A 67 -17.75 -9.13 -7.61
C ASP A 67 -16.29 -9.59 -7.78
N GLY A 68 -15.65 -9.92 -6.71
CA GLY A 68 -14.27 -10.42 -6.71
C GLY A 68 -13.26 -9.40 -6.20
N PRO A 69 -12.49 -9.81 -5.17
CA PRO A 69 -11.61 -8.89 -4.43
C PRO A 69 -10.48 -8.33 -5.29
N GLU A 70 -10.00 -9.07 -6.30
CA GLU A 70 -8.94 -8.61 -7.19
C GLU A 70 -9.37 -7.38 -8.00
N GLU A 71 -10.47 -7.50 -8.72
CA GLU A 71 -10.98 -6.44 -9.57
C GLU A 71 -11.37 -5.20 -8.75
N ILE A 72 -12.04 -5.43 -7.60
CA ILE A 72 -12.45 -4.38 -6.68
C ILE A 72 -11.25 -3.58 -6.18
N LEU A 73 -10.23 -4.25 -5.65
CA LEU A 73 -9.06 -3.59 -5.07
C LEU A 73 -8.19 -2.90 -6.13
N LYS A 74 -7.98 -3.54 -7.29
CA LYS A 74 -7.19 -2.96 -8.39
C LYS A 74 -7.84 -1.71 -8.96
N ASP A 75 -9.15 -1.75 -9.23
CA ASP A 75 -9.86 -0.60 -9.78
C ASP A 75 -9.90 0.58 -8.81
N ALA A 76 -10.13 0.31 -7.52
CA ALA A 76 -10.09 1.35 -6.50
C ALA A 76 -8.69 1.98 -6.39
N ALA A 77 -7.62 1.18 -6.53
CA ALA A 77 -6.25 1.69 -6.56
C ALA A 77 -5.96 2.53 -7.82
N GLN A 78 -6.44 2.11 -9.00
CA GLN A 78 -6.30 2.89 -10.23
C GLN A 78 -7.07 4.22 -10.14
N THR A 79 -8.29 4.20 -9.62
CA THR A 79 -9.07 5.43 -9.41
C THR A 79 -8.35 6.37 -8.44
N ALA A 80 -7.80 5.84 -7.35
CA ALA A 80 -7.03 6.64 -6.39
C ALA A 80 -5.77 7.23 -7.04
N ASN A 81 -5.09 6.45 -7.91
CA ASN A 81 -3.94 6.91 -8.66
C ASN A 81 -4.27 8.11 -9.56
N HIS A 82 -5.30 8.00 -10.40
CA HIS A 82 -5.71 9.08 -11.29
C HIS A 82 -6.12 10.35 -10.52
N LYS A 83 -6.94 10.19 -9.47
CA LYS A 83 -7.37 11.34 -8.64
C LYS A 83 -6.21 12.00 -7.90
N LEU A 84 -5.18 11.23 -7.51
CA LEU A 84 -3.98 11.80 -6.89
C LEU A 84 -3.16 12.61 -7.89
N ILE A 85 -3.00 12.14 -9.13
CA ILE A 85 -2.33 12.87 -10.22
C ILE A 85 -3.09 14.17 -10.53
N GLU A 86 -4.42 14.10 -10.68
CA GLU A 86 -5.24 15.30 -10.90
C GLU A 86 -5.02 16.35 -9.80
N LYS A 87 -4.90 15.93 -8.53
CA LYS A 87 -4.60 16.85 -7.42
C LYS A 87 -3.20 17.45 -7.48
N ALA A 88 -2.21 16.68 -7.93
CA ALA A 88 -0.85 17.20 -8.12
C ALA A 88 -0.79 18.25 -9.24
N ASP A 89 -1.59 18.07 -10.29
CA ASP A 89 -1.68 19.03 -11.41
C ASP A 89 -2.43 20.32 -11.04
N GLU A 90 -3.35 20.25 -10.06
CA GLU A 90 -4.12 21.42 -9.59
C GLU A 90 -3.32 22.34 -8.64
N ASP A 91 -2.33 21.83 -7.92
CA ASP A 91 -1.58 22.58 -6.91
C ASP A 91 -0.07 22.28 -6.98
N ILE A 92 0.70 23.30 -7.36
CA ILE A 92 2.17 23.23 -7.47
C ILE A 92 2.85 22.78 -6.16
N ASN A 93 2.23 22.99 -5.00
CA ASN A 93 2.78 22.53 -3.72
C ASN A 93 2.66 21.00 -3.54
N LEU A 94 1.88 20.34 -4.38
CA LEU A 94 1.67 18.91 -4.40
C LEU A 94 2.44 18.22 -5.54
N GLU A 95 3.21 18.96 -6.32
CA GLU A 95 4.00 18.42 -7.43
C GLU A 95 4.97 17.32 -6.92
N GLY A 96 4.98 16.19 -7.63
CA GLY A 96 5.83 15.05 -7.30
C GLY A 96 5.42 14.28 -6.05
N MET A 97 4.22 14.51 -5.53
CA MET A 97 3.68 13.66 -4.46
C MET A 97 3.37 12.26 -4.95
N GLY A 98 3.42 11.32 -4.04
CA GLY A 98 3.00 9.96 -4.28
C GLY A 98 2.88 9.20 -2.96
N THR A 99 2.48 7.95 -3.02
CA THR A 99 2.40 7.10 -1.84
C THR A 99 2.52 5.62 -2.20
N THR A 100 3.01 4.83 -1.27
CA THR A 100 2.83 3.38 -1.32
C THR A 100 1.38 3.02 -1.03
N LEU A 101 1.00 1.80 -1.33
CA LEU A 101 -0.32 1.28 -0.97
C LEU A 101 -0.24 -0.23 -0.72
N VAL A 102 -0.59 -0.65 0.48
CA VAL A 102 -0.97 -2.04 0.78
C VAL A 102 -2.41 -2.01 1.25
N ALA A 103 -3.30 -2.67 0.52
CA ALA A 103 -4.71 -2.78 0.90
C ALA A 103 -5.11 -4.26 0.92
N ALA A 104 -5.71 -4.71 2.01
CA ALA A 104 -6.02 -6.10 2.26
C ALA A 104 -7.44 -6.30 2.79
N THR A 105 -8.05 -7.41 2.40
CA THR A 105 -9.33 -7.90 2.94
C THR A 105 -9.24 -9.39 3.22
N VAL A 106 -9.98 -9.85 4.21
CA VAL A 106 -10.11 -11.29 4.53
C VAL A 106 -11.55 -11.70 4.30
N ILE A 107 -11.73 -12.63 3.37
CA ILE A 107 -13.03 -13.22 3.05
C ILE A 107 -12.96 -14.70 3.41
N ASP A 108 -13.83 -15.16 4.29
CA ASP A 108 -13.79 -16.49 4.88
C ASP A 108 -12.43 -16.79 5.55
N HIS A 109 -11.59 -17.59 4.92
CA HIS A 109 -10.24 -17.93 5.39
C HIS A 109 -9.17 -17.56 4.38
N THR A 110 -9.48 -16.64 3.46
CA THR A 110 -8.53 -16.20 2.44
C THR A 110 -8.24 -14.71 2.61
N LEU A 111 -6.96 -14.40 2.67
CA LEU A 111 -6.43 -13.05 2.62
C LEU A 111 -6.23 -12.67 1.15
N TYR A 112 -6.86 -11.60 0.74
CA TYR A 112 -6.64 -10.95 -0.56
C TYR A 112 -5.99 -9.60 -0.32
N PHE A 113 -4.94 -9.28 -1.06
CA PHE A 113 -4.31 -7.97 -0.92
C PHE A 113 -3.64 -7.50 -2.20
N ILE A 114 -3.53 -6.18 -2.30
CA ILE A 114 -2.75 -5.49 -3.32
C ILE A 114 -1.53 -4.84 -2.71
N ASN A 115 -0.48 -4.69 -3.52
CA ASN A 115 0.74 -3.96 -3.15
C ASN A 115 1.18 -3.03 -4.28
N VAL A 116 1.51 -1.78 -3.91
CA VAL A 116 2.22 -0.79 -4.73
C VAL A 116 3.24 -0.10 -3.83
N GLY A 117 4.53 -0.22 -4.14
CA GLY A 117 5.62 0.36 -3.34
C GLY A 117 6.35 -0.67 -2.49
N ASP A 118 7.03 -0.21 -1.44
CA ASP A 118 7.88 -0.98 -0.54
C ASP A 118 7.32 -1.12 0.89
N SER A 119 6.07 -0.71 1.10
CA SER A 119 5.31 -1.09 2.29
C SER A 119 5.02 -2.59 2.28
N ARG A 120 5.10 -3.24 3.45
CA ARG A 120 5.15 -4.69 3.52
C ARG A 120 3.99 -5.29 4.28
N LEU A 121 3.52 -6.44 3.81
CA LEU A 121 2.59 -7.30 4.51
C LEU A 121 3.29 -8.60 4.95
N TYR A 122 3.17 -8.92 6.22
CA TYR A 122 3.72 -10.13 6.80
C TYR A 122 2.63 -11.05 7.33
N LEU A 123 2.88 -12.33 7.26
CA LEU A 123 2.13 -13.38 7.95
C LEU A 123 2.97 -13.87 9.13
N LEU A 124 2.39 -13.81 10.31
CA LEU A 124 3.00 -14.34 11.52
C LEU A 124 2.21 -15.55 12.04
N ASN A 125 2.90 -16.66 12.21
CA ASN A 125 2.43 -17.83 12.94
C ASN A 125 3.57 -18.41 13.78
N LYS A 126 4.08 -19.59 13.48
CA LYS A 126 5.32 -20.10 14.10
C LYS A 126 6.54 -19.34 13.65
N ASP A 127 6.52 -18.88 12.40
CA ASP A 127 7.55 -18.10 11.75
C ASP A 127 6.94 -16.82 11.21
N ILE A 128 7.77 -15.79 10.94
CA ILE A 128 7.38 -14.58 10.24
C ILE A 128 7.75 -14.71 8.76
N ARG A 129 6.79 -14.43 7.88
CA ARG A 129 6.99 -14.46 6.43
C ARG A 129 6.43 -13.22 5.77
N GLN A 130 7.24 -12.52 4.98
CA GLN A 130 6.77 -11.46 4.11
C GLN A 130 5.96 -12.06 2.96
N LEU A 131 4.76 -11.54 2.74
CA LEU A 131 3.84 -11.95 1.67
C LEU A 131 3.90 -11.00 0.48
N SER A 132 4.03 -9.70 0.74
CA SER A 132 4.22 -8.69 -0.31
C SER A 132 5.64 -8.74 -0.85
N ARG A 133 5.81 -8.20 -2.06
CA ARG A 133 7.14 -8.00 -2.66
C ARG A 133 7.37 -6.51 -2.81
N ASP A 134 8.55 -6.05 -2.41
CA ASP A 134 8.91 -4.65 -2.48
C ASP A 134 9.09 -4.20 -3.95
N HIS A 135 8.49 -3.10 -4.31
CA HIS A 135 8.78 -2.42 -5.56
C HIS A 135 9.91 -1.42 -5.35
N SER A 136 11.13 -1.93 -5.16
CA SER A 136 12.33 -1.14 -4.95
C SER A 136 13.44 -1.53 -5.93
N LEU A 137 14.37 -0.60 -6.16
CA LEU A 137 15.50 -0.85 -7.04
C LEU A 137 16.36 -2.02 -6.53
N VAL A 138 16.60 -2.07 -5.23
CA VAL A 138 17.44 -3.12 -4.63
C VAL A 138 16.78 -4.49 -4.71
N GLU A 139 15.46 -4.59 -4.56
CA GLU A 139 14.72 -5.84 -4.74
C GLU A 139 14.84 -6.36 -6.19
N GLU A 140 14.78 -5.46 -7.18
CA GLU A 140 15.01 -5.82 -8.58
C GLU A 140 16.44 -6.31 -8.81
N MET A 141 17.45 -5.67 -8.19
CA MET A 141 18.85 -6.10 -8.27
C MET A 141 19.07 -7.49 -7.65
N VAL A 142 18.44 -7.77 -6.50
CA VAL A 142 18.49 -9.11 -5.87
C VAL A 142 17.86 -10.15 -6.80
N ARG A 143 16.68 -9.86 -7.36
CA ARG A 143 15.96 -10.77 -8.26
C ARG A 143 16.78 -11.12 -9.51
N LEU A 144 17.49 -10.15 -10.06
CA LEU A 144 18.38 -10.34 -11.23
C LEU A 144 19.71 -11.00 -10.87
N GLY A 145 19.95 -11.28 -9.59
CA GLY A 145 21.19 -11.89 -9.12
C GLY A 145 22.41 -10.92 -9.12
N GLY A 146 22.15 -9.61 -9.22
CA GLY A 146 23.21 -8.60 -9.21
C GLY A 146 23.78 -8.35 -7.82
N ILE A 147 22.96 -8.47 -6.77
CA ILE A 147 23.34 -8.37 -5.36
C ILE A 147 22.57 -9.41 -4.55
N ASN A 148 23.04 -9.70 -3.33
CA ASN A 148 22.31 -10.54 -2.37
C ASN A 148 21.46 -9.69 -1.41
N GLU A 149 20.59 -10.33 -0.59
CA GLU A 149 19.72 -9.62 0.36
C GLU A 149 20.48 -8.81 1.41
N GLU A 150 21.66 -9.25 1.84
CA GLU A 150 22.46 -8.53 2.81
C GLU A 150 23.07 -7.26 2.20
N GLU A 151 23.58 -7.36 0.98
CA GLU A 151 24.07 -6.21 0.22
C GLU A 151 22.93 -5.20 -0.05
N ALA A 152 21.73 -5.65 -0.36
CA ALA A 152 20.56 -4.81 -0.56
C ALA A 152 20.22 -3.96 0.66
N ARG A 153 20.32 -4.52 1.88
CA ARG A 153 20.05 -3.80 3.15
C ARG A 153 20.98 -2.61 3.38
N HIS A 154 22.19 -2.66 2.84
CA HIS A 154 23.23 -1.64 3.00
C HIS A 154 23.47 -0.81 1.74
N HIS A 155 22.73 -1.09 0.66
CA HIS A 155 22.89 -0.40 -0.61
C HIS A 155 22.57 1.11 -0.50
N PRO A 156 23.34 2.01 -1.15
CA PRO A 156 23.07 3.44 -1.11
C PRO A 156 21.68 3.80 -1.65
N ASP A 157 21.19 3.09 -2.64
CA ASP A 157 19.92 3.31 -3.31
C ASP A 157 18.76 2.45 -2.75
N LYS A 158 18.89 1.92 -1.54
CA LYS A 158 17.87 1.06 -0.91
C LYS A 158 16.52 1.73 -0.69
N ASN A 159 16.48 3.05 -0.70
CA ASN A 159 15.25 3.83 -0.52
C ASN A 159 14.60 4.24 -1.87
N ILE A 160 15.13 3.77 -3.01
CA ILE A 160 14.54 4.06 -4.31
C ILE A 160 13.43 3.06 -4.59
N ILE A 161 12.18 3.54 -4.59
CA ILE A 161 11.02 2.76 -5.01
C ILE A 161 10.82 2.88 -6.52
N THR A 162 10.30 1.82 -7.14
CA THR A 162 10.10 1.73 -8.59
C THR A 162 8.64 1.88 -9.01
N ARG A 163 7.72 1.77 -8.03
CA ARG A 163 6.27 1.94 -8.23
C ARG A 163 5.66 2.67 -7.05
N ALA A 164 4.77 3.63 -7.35
CA ALA A 164 3.97 4.36 -6.35
C ALA A 164 2.67 4.85 -6.96
N ILE A 165 1.66 5.04 -6.13
CA ILE A 165 0.40 5.73 -6.47
C ILE A 165 0.71 7.23 -6.67
N GLY A 166 0.15 7.83 -7.73
CA GLY A 166 0.26 9.25 -8.01
C GLY A 166 1.47 9.66 -8.87
N VAL A 167 2.30 8.70 -9.34
CA VAL A 167 3.54 9.01 -10.07
C VAL A 167 3.44 8.77 -11.57
N LYS A 168 2.65 7.80 -11.99
CA LYS A 168 2.43 7.45 -13.41
C LYS A 168 0.95 7.31 -13.68
N GLU A 169 0.52 7.67 -14.89
CA GLU A 169 -0.88 7.59 -15.30
C GLU A 169 -1.45 6.18 -15.09
N ASP A 170 -0.73 5.15 -15.54
CA ASP A 170 -1.05 3.76 -15.26
C ASP A 170 -0.13 3.21 -14.17
N VAL A 171 -0.70 2.77 -13.05
CA VAL A 171 0.03 2.12 -11.97
C VAL A 171 -0.13 0.60 -12.04
N GLU A 172 0.98 -0.10 -12.03
CA GLU A 172 1.02 -1.56 -11.99
C GLU A 172 0.80 -2.03 -10.55
N VAL A 173 -0.35 -2.67 -10.30
CA VAL A 173 -0.80 -3.13 -8.98
C VAL A 173 -0.62 -4.62 -8.87
N ASP A 174 0.25 -5.09 -7.98
CA ASP A 174 0.38 -6.50 -7.67
C ASP A 174 -0.80 -6.97 -6.83
N PHE A 175 -1.35 -8.14 -7.14
CA PHE A 175 -2.42 -8.78 -6.39
C PHE A 175 -1.97 -10.15 -5.89
N TYR A 176 -2.36 -10.47 -4.67
CA TYR A 176 -2.02 -11.72 -4.00
C TYR A 176 -3.23 -12.33 -3.31
N GLU A 177 -3.25 -13.66 -3.30
CA GLU A 177 -4.23 -14.47 -2.58
C GLU A 177 -3.49 -15.46 -1.68
N PHE A 178 -3.95 -15.56 -0.43
CA PHE A 178 -3.32 -16.42 0.56
C PHE A 178 -4.31 -17.08 1.50
N SER A 179 -4.31 -18.42 1.57
CA SER A 179 -5.17 -19.15 2.51
C SER A 179 -4.63 -19.05 3.94
N LEU A 180 -5.47 -18.56 4.85
CA LEU A 180 -5.16 -18.41 6.26
C LEU A 180 -5.56 -19.65 7.05
N LYS A 181 -4.82 -19.89 8.14
CA LYS A 181 -5.10 -20.95 9.12
C LYS A 181 -5.44 -20.33 10.47
N LYS A 182 -6.10 -21.11 11.31
CA LYS A 182 -6.37 -20.69 12.69
C LYS A 182 -5.06 -20.39 13.43
N GLY A 183 -4.95 -19.17 13.95
CA GLY A 183 -3.77 -18.69 14.68
C GLY A 183 -2.78 -17.90 13.85
N ASP A 184 -3.02 -17.73 12.55
CA ASP A 184 -2.28 -16.78 11.72
C ASP A 184 -2.61 -15.34 12.12
N ILE A 185 -1.59 -14.47 12.09
CA ILE A 185 -1.66 -13.03 12.41
C ILE A 185 -1.05 -12.27 11.24
#